data_32604e2189662248076894b6e7a061a7
#
_entry.id   32604e2189662248076894b6e7a061a7
#
_cell.length_a   1.000
_cell.length_b   1.000
_cell.length_c   1.000
_cell.angle_alpha   90.00
_cell.angle_beta   90.00
_cell.angle_gamma   90.00
#
_symmetry.space_group_name_H-M   'P 1'
#
loop_
_entity.id
_entity.type
_entity.pdbx_description
1 polymer ?
#
loop_
_entity_poly.entity_id
_entity_poly.type
_entity_poly.pdbx_seq_one_letter_code
_entity_poly.pdbx_strand_id
1 'polypeptide(L)'
;METIKLIIDNKEVEVPRGTTILDAAKSVGIHIPTLCYMKLEDLHYENNPGACRICVVEIEGRRNLAPSCKMECTEGMVVRTHTPRVMNARRTVMELILSNHPAECLTCSSNGHCELQKIAHDLGIREIRYKGEMSTFTIDRSPSIVRNMNKCIMCR
;
A
#
# COMPACT_ATOMS: atom_id res chain seq x y z
N MET A 1 17.43 -21.72 11.27
CA MET A 1 16.24 -21.32 10.48
C MET A 1 16.65 -21.36 9.02
N GLU A 2 15.80 -21.89 8.17
CA GLU A 2 16.10 -21.95 6.73
C GLU A 2 16.00 -20.54 6.15
N THR A 3 17.10 -20.04 5.60
CA THR A 3 17.14 -18.71 4.93
C THR A 3 17.01 -18.92 3.43
N ILE A 4 16.44 -17.94 2.75
CA ILE A 4 16.27 -17.90 1.30
C ILE A 4 16.97 -16.65 0.75
N LYS A 5 17.48 -16.76 -0.48
CA LYS A 5 18.14 -15.69 -1.20
C LYS A 5 17.27 -15.22 -2.35
N LEU A 6 17.14 -13.91 -2.51
CA LEU A 6 16.39 -13.29 -3.60
C LEU A 6 17.07 -11.99 -4.01
N ILE A 7 16.63 -11.43 -5.12
CA ILE A 7 17.13 -10.14 -5.62
C ILE A 7 15.96 -9.15 -5.65
N ILE A 8 16.15 -7.98 -5.02
CA ILE A 8 15.19 -6.88 -5.06
C ILE A 8 15.89 -5.63 -5.61
N ASP A 9 15.44 -5.12 -6.76
CA ASP A 9 16.03 -3.96 -7.45
C ASP A 9 17.56 -4.05 -7.56
N ASN A 10 18.07 -5.21 -8.01
CA ASN A 10 19.49 -5.55 -8.18
C ASN A 10 20.30 -5.67 -6.86
N LYS A 11 19.65 -5.68 -5.69
CA LYS A 11 20.29 -5.98 -4.41
C LYS A 11 20.01 -7.41 -4.02
N GLU A 12 21.05 -8.16 -3.65
CA GLU A 12 20.91 -9.47 -3.03
C GLU A 12 20.39 -9.32 -1.60
N VAL A 13 19.37 -10.10 -1.27
CA VAL A 13 18.70 -10.08 0.02
C VAL A 13 18.60 -11.50 0.55
N GLU A 14 19.00 -11.71 1.80
CA GLU A 14 18.83 -12.99 2.49
C GLU A 14 17.88 -12.80 3.66
N VAL A 15 16.82 -13.59 3.68
CA VAL A 15 15.76 -13.50 4.71
C VAL A 15 15.31 -14.89 5.16
N PRO A 16 14.74 -15.01 6.36
CA PRO A 16 14.11 -16.24 6.82
C PRO A 16 12.95 -16.64 5.90
N ARG A 17 12.73 -17.93 5.74
CA ARG A 17 11.58 -18.47 5.01
C ARG A 17 10.26 -17.98 5.65
N GLY A 18 9.28 -17.63 4.83
CA GLY A 18 8.00 -17.04 5.27
C GLY A 18 8.00 -15.51 5.36
N THR A 19 9.16 -14.86 5.12
CA THR A 19 9.23 -13.39 5.07
C THR A 19 8.52 -12.87 3.83
N THR A 20 7.72 -11.80 3.99
CA THR A 20 7.05 -11.15 2.85
C THR A 20 8.03 -10.33 2.02
N ILE A 21 7.72 -10.12 0.73
CA ILE A 21 8.54 -9.24 -0.14
C ILE A 21 8.63 -7.83 0.44
N LEU A 22 7.56 -7.33 1.08
CA LEU A 22 7.54 -6.01 1.71
C LEU A 22 8.56 -5.91 2.84
N ASP A 23 8.59 -6.90 3.74
CA ASP A 23 9.53 -6.90 4.87
C ASP A 23 10.97 -7.13 4.41
N ALA A 24 11.16 -7.99 3.40
CA ALA A 24 12.46 -8.19 2.77
C ALA A 24 13.00 -6.90 2.11
N ALA A 25 12.16 -6.16 1.39
CA ALA A 25 12.53 -4.87 0.80
C ALA A 25 12.90 -3.85 1.88
N LYS A 26 12.12 -3.81 2.97
CA LYS A 26 12.36 -2.92 4.11
C LYS A 26 13.72 -3.19 4.79
N SER A 27 14.11 -4.46 4.93
CA SER A 27 15.39 -4.83 5.57
C SER A 27 16.63 -4.29 4.83
N VAL A 28 16.52 -4.05 3.52
CA VAL A 28 17.60 -3.50 2.68
C VAL A 28 17.39 -2.03 2.30
N GLY A 29 16.46 -1.35 2.97
CA GLY A 29 16.20 0.08 2.80
C GLY A 29 15.44 0.44 1.50
N ILE A 30 14.75 -0.53 0.88
CA ILE A 30 13.89 -0.27 -0.28
C ILE A 30 12.48 0.02 0.22
N HIS A 31 12.00 1.23 -0.08
CA HIS A 31 10.65 1.66 0.32
C HIS A 31 9.60 1.23 -0.72
N ILE A 32 8.62 0.45 -0.28
CA ILE A 32 7.42 0.11 -1.04
C ILE A 32 6.22 0.77 -0.35
N PRO A 33 5.44 1.64 -1.02
CA PRO A 33 4.32 2.32 -0.39
C PRO A 33 3.21 1.33 -0.01
N THR A 34 2.54 1.60 1.12
CA THR A 34 1.42 0.78 1.63
C THR A 34 0.34 1.68 2.22
N LEU A 35 -0.93 1.26 2.14
CA LEU A 35 -2.06 1.93 2.80
C LEU A 35 -2.81 1.01 3.76
N CYS A 36 -2.94 -0.28 3.43
CA CYS A 36 -3.69 -1.22 4.24
C CYS A 36 -2.81 -2.13 5.11
N TYR A 37 -1.49 -1.98 5.03
CA TYR A 37 -0.56 -2.75 5.85
C TYR A 37 -0.26 -2.00 7.14
N MET A 38 -0.62 -2.59 8.26
CA MET A 38 -0.33 -2.09 9.60
C MET A 38 0.23 -3.23 10.44
N LYS A 39 1.24 -2.95 11.25
CA LYS A 39 1.75 -3.90 12.25
C LYS A 39 0.91 -3.69 13.53
N LEU A 40 0.06 -4.63 13.83
CA LEU A 40 -0.88 -4.60 14.96
C LEU A 40 -0.67 -5.77 15.93
N GLU A 41 0.40 -6.55 15.73
CA GLU A 41 0.71 -7.74 16.55
C GLU A 41 0.87 -7.37 18.02
N ASP A 42 1.48 -6.22 18.32
CA ASP A 42 1.66 -5.71 19.68
C ASP A 42 0.32 -5.40 20.38
N LEU A 43 -0.74 -5.21 19.59
CA LEU A 43 -2.11 -4.99 20.09
C LEU A 43 -2.97 -6.26 20.05
N HIS A 44 -2.38 -7.43 19.78
CA HIS A 44 -3.07 -8.71 19.60
C HIS A 44 -4.14 -8.70 18.50
N TYR A 45 -3.97 -7.86 17.47
CA TYR A 45 -4.82 -7.84 16.29
C TYR A 45 -4.06 -8.35 15.07
N GLU A 46 -4.70 -9.24 14.31
CA GLU A 46 -4.18 -9.67 13.02
C GLU A 46 -4.59 -8.67 11.94
N ASN A 47 -3.61 -8.11 11.24
CA ASN A 47 -3.85 -7.37 10.01
C ASN A 47 -3.89 -8.36 8.85
N ASN A 48 -4.95 -8.30 8.03
CA ASN A 48 -5.03 -9.07 6.78
C ASN A 48 -4.82 -8.14 5.57
N PRO A 49 -3.58 -7.75 5.25
CA PRO A 49 -3.28 -6.80 4.20
C PRO A 49 -3.60 -7.36 2.81
N GLY A 50 -3.49 -6.51 1.77
CA GLY A 50 -3.70 -6.88 0.37
C GLY A 50 -4.93 -6.25 -0.28
N ALA A 51 -5.74 -5.46 0.47
CA ALA A 51 -6.93 -4.80 -0.07
C ALA A 51 -6.58 -3.64 -1.01
N CYS A 52 -5.68 -2.74 -0.62
CA CYS A 52 -5.43 -1.47 -1.34
C CYS A 52 -4.63 -1.62 -2.65
N ARG A 53 -3.84 -2.65 -2.83
CA ARG A 53 -2.99 -2.90 -4.02
C ARG A 53 -1.94 -1.82 -4.33
N ILE A 54 -1.66 -0.90 -3.44
CA ILE A 54 -0.61 0.12 -3.62
C ILE A 54 0.79 -0.50 -3.59
N CYS A 55 0.99 -1.56 -2.82
CA CYS A 55 2.27 -2.24 -2.64
C CYS A 55 2.65 -3.21 -3.77
N VAL A 56 2.00 -3.14 -4.94
CA VAL A 56 2.30 -4.08 -6.04
C VAL A 56 3.72 -3.95 -6.54
N VAL A 57 4.31 -5.10 -6.88
CA VAL A 57 5.66 -5.24 -7.44
C VAL A 57 5.64 -6.18 -8.64
N GLU A 58 6.66 -6.10 -9.46
CA GLU A 58 6.88 -7.03 -10.58
C GLU A 58 7.83 -8.12 -10.15
N ILE A 59 7.48 -9.37 -10.45
CA ILE A 59 8.30 -10.55 -10.20
C ILE A 59 8.66 -11.13 -11.55
N GLU A 60 9.95 -11.32 -11.80
CA GLU A 60 10.44 -11.88 -13.07
C GLU A 60 9.82 -13.26 -13.29
N GLY A 61 9.41 -13.52 -14.54
CA GLY A 61 8.70 -14.75 -14.92
C GLY A 61 7.20 -14.79 -14.56
N ARG A 62 6.67 -13.79 -13.85
CA ARG A 62 5.22 -13.70 -13.58
C ARG A 62 4.53 -12.69 -14.48
N ARG A 63 3.38 -13.09 -15.05
CA ARG A 63 2.56 -12.22 -15.89
C ARG A 63 1.90 -11.09 -15.09
N ASN A 64 1.47 -11.36 -13.86
CA ASN A 64 0.71 -10.42 -13.05
C ASN A 64 1.59 -9.78 -11.96
N LEU A 65 1.33 -8.50 -11.67
CA LEU A 65 1.91 -7.83 -10.51
C LEU A 65 1.43 -8.49 -9.20
N ALA A 66 2.31 -8.59 -8.22
CA ALA A 66 2.04 -9.23 -6.95
C ALA A 66 1.98 -8.20 -5.80
N PRO A 67 1.06 -8.35 -4.84
CA PRO A 67 1.04 -7.51 -3.63
C PRO A 67 2.18 -7.92 -2.69
N SER A 68 3.18 -7.07 -2.53
CA SER A 68 4.37 -7.36 -1.72
C SER A 68 4.07 -7.61 -0.24
N CYS A 69 3.00 -7.00 0.29
CA CYS A 69 2.59 -7.15 1.69
C CYS A 69 2.02 -8.54 2.05
N LYS A 70 1.72 -9.38 1.05
CA LYS A 70 1.13 -10.70 1.25
C LYS A 70 1.92 -11.82 0.57
N MET A 71 2.76 -11.46 -0.41
CA MET A 71 3.54 -12.44 -1.16
C MET A 71 4.82 -12.78 -0.38
N GLU A 72 4.97 -14.06 -0.05
CA GLU A 72 6.19 -14.58 0.57
C GLU A 72 7.33 -14.65 -0.44
N CYS A 73 8.53 -14.43 0.05
CA CYS A 73 9.76 -14.61 -0.71
C CYS A 73 10.00 -16.09 -1.03
N THR A 74 10.54 -16.37 -2.21
CA THR A 74 10.97 -17.70 -2.62
C THR A 74 12.42 -17.66 -3.10
N GLU A 75 13.11 -18.78 -3.02
CA GLU A 75 14.51 -18.90 -3.44
C GLU A 75 14.70 -18.49 -4.90
N GLY A 76 15.70 -17.67 -5.16
CA GLY A 76 16.03 -17.18 -6.50
C GLY A 76 15.04 -16.17 -7.11
N MET A 77 14.05 -15.68 -6.33
CA MET A 77 13.09 -14.69 -6.81
C MET A 77 13.77 -13.39 -7.20
N VAL A 78 13.40 -12.81 -8.35
CA VAL A 78 13.83 -11.47 -8.79
C VAL A 78 12.64 -10.55 -8.77
N VAL A 79 12.73 -9.49 -7.94
CA VAL A 79 11.65 -8.52 -7.71
C VAL A 79 12.09 -7.15 -8.18
N ARG A 80 11.21 -6.45 -8.88
CA ARG A 80 11.41 -5.07 -9.33
C ARG A 80 10.30 -4.19 -8.79
N THR A 81 10.68 -3.12 -8.07
CA THR A 81 9.71 -2.28 -7.34
C THR A 81 9.34 -0.98 -8.05
N HIS A 82 10.12 -0.56 -9.07
CA HIS A 82 9.98 0.75 -9.74
C HIS A 82 9.92 0.68 -11.27
N THR A 83 9.44 -0.44 -11.84
CA THR A 83 9.27 -0.50 -13.31
C THR A 83 8.14 0.44 -13.76
N PRO A 84 8.15 0.91 -15.03
CA PRO A 84 7.03 1.71 -15.56
C PRO A 84 5.67 1.04 -15.37
N ARG A 85 5.63 -0.28 -15.50
CA ARG A 85 4.42 -1.10 -15.28
C ARG A 85 3.94 -1.02 -13.84
N VAL A 86 4.82 -1.14 -12.87
CA VAL A 86 4.52 -1.02 -11.44
C VAL A 86 4.02 0.39 -11.13
N MET A 87 4.72 1.42 -11.61
CA MET A 87 4.37 2.81 -11.35
C MET A 87 3.02 3.19 -11.95
N ASN A 88 2.73 2.74 -13.17
CA ASN A 88 1.42 2.97 -13.81
C ASN A 88 0.29 2.25 -13.05
N ALA A 89 0.51 1.02 -12.60
CA ALA A 89 -0.48 0.30 -11.79
C ALA A 89 -0.76 1.01 -10.46
N ARG A 90 0.27 1.46 -9.75
CA ARG A 90 0.12 2.22 -8.50
C ARG A 90 -0.62 3.54 -8.71
N ARG A 91 -0.31 4.29 -9.80
CA ARG A 91 -1.04 5.52 -10.13
C ARG A 91 -2.52 5.24 -10.36
N THR A 92 -2.83 4.24 -11.19
CA THR A 92 -4.22 3.86 -11.47
C THR A 92 -4.98 3.49 -10.19
N VAL A 93 -4.40 2.65 -9.35
CA VAL A 93 -5.00 2.26 -8.06
C VAL A 93 -5.20 3.45 -7.15
N MET A 94 -4.20 4.35 -7.06
CA MET A 94 -4.29 5.54 -6.22
C MET A 94 -5.38 6.50 -6.72
N GLU A 95 -5.48 6.73 -8.03
CA GLU A 95 -6.55 7.55 -8.60
C GLU A 95 -7.93 6.96 -8.34
N LEU A 96 -8.09 5.62 -8.40
CA LEU A 96 -9.34 4.95 -8.04
C LEU A 96 -9.70 5.12 -6.56
N ILE A 97 -8.72 5.08 -5.66
CA ILE A 97 -8.96 5.36 -4.24
C ILE A 97 -9.35 6.83 -4.05
N LEU A 98 -8.63 7.75 -4.68
CA LEU A 98 -8.90 9.19 -4.59
C LEU A 98 -10.23 9.58 -5.22
N SER A 99 -10.69 8.88 -6.27
CA SER A 99 -11.99 9.16 -6.90
C SER A 99 -13.18 8.97 -5.97
N ASN A 100 -13.03 8.14 -4.94
CA ASN A 100 -14.04 7.89 -3.91
C ASN A 100 -13.71 8.58 -2.57
N HIS A 101 -12.69 9.44 -2.54
CA HIS A 101 -12.27 10.15 -1.34
C HIS A 101 -12.58 11.65 -1.46
N PRO A 102 -13.13 12.32 -0.41
CA PRO A 102 -13.40 13.76 -0.46
C PRO A 102 -12.13 14.58 -0.72
N ALA A 103 -12.20 15.52 -1.64
CA ALA A 103 -11.10 16.42 -1.97
C ALA A 103 -10.94 17.59 -0.98
N GLU A 104 -11.25 17.37 0.31
CA GLU A 104 -11.27 18.40 1.37
C GLU A 104 -9.99 18.39 2.20
N CYS A 105 -8.84 18.19 1.58
CA CYS A 105 -7.57 18.03 2.30
C CYS A 105 -7.23 19.22 3.18
N LEU A 106 -7.49 20.46 2.74
CA LEU A 106 -7.15 21.67 3.48
C LEU A 106 -7.89 21.81 4.83
N THR A 107 -9.08 21.24 4.93
CA THR A 107 -9.91 21.25 6.15
C THR A 107 -9.87 19.93 6.92
N CYS A 108 -9.09 18.96 6.42
CA CYS A 108 -8.96 17.66 7.05
C CYS A 108 -8.00 17.70 8.24
N SER A 109 -8.38 17.05 9.35
CA SER A 109 -7.53 16.93 10.54
C SER A 109 -6.20 16.20 10.30
N SER A 110 -6.15 15.34 9.26
CA SER A 110 -4.94 14.59 8.87
C SER A 110 -4.07 15.33 7.85
N ASN A 111 -4.38 16.57 7.50
CA ASN A 111 -3.62 17.34 6.53
C ASN A 111 -2.15 17.48 6.98
N GLY A 112 -1.20 17.23 6.07
CA GLY A 112 0.24 17.31 6.33
C GLY A 112 0.87 16.01 6.91
N HIS A 113 0.07 15.09 7.46
CA HIS A 113 0.55 13.77 7.95
C HIS A 113 -0.32 12.60 7.47
N CYS A 114 -1.01 12.80 6.36
CA CYS A 114 -1.85 11.80 5.72
C CYS A 114 -1.02 10.96 4.74
N GLU A 115 -0.93 9.65 4.96
CA GLU A 115 -0.21 8.74 4.08
C GLU A 115 -0.81 8.69 2.67
N LEU A 116 -2.14 8.85 2.54
CA LEU A 116 -2.80 8.95 1.25
C LEU A 116 -2.31 10.16 0.44
N GLN A 117 -2.20 11.34 1.07
CA GLN A 117 -1.65 12.55 0.43
C GLN A 117 -0.20 12.34 0.01
N LYS A 118 0.62 11.78 0.89
CA LYS A 118 2.05 11.53 0.63
C LYS A 118 2.24 10.63 -0.57
N ILE A 119 1.57 9.48 -0.60
CA ILE A 119 1.68 8.54 -1.72
C ILE A 119 1.16 9.16 -3.03
N ALA A 120 0.06 9.91 -2.99
CA ALA A 120 -0.46 10.61 -4.16
C ALA A 120 0.55 11.63 -4.72
N HIS A 121 1.20 12.39 -3.84
CA HIS A 121 2.26 13.32 -4.20
C HIS A 121 3.47 12.60 -4.81
N ASP A 122 3.96 11.53 -4.18
CA ASP A 122 5.13 10.76 -4.61
C ASP A 122 4.89 10.06 -5.97
N LEU A 123 3.64 9.68 -6.25
CA LEU A 123 3.22 9.14 -7.55
C LEU A 123 2.97 10.24 -8.61
N GLY A 124 3.05 11.52 -8.24
CA GLY A 124 2.85 12.66 -9.14
C GLY A 124 1.42 12.80 -9.64
N ILE A 125 0.42 12.42 -8.81
CA ILE A 125 -0.99 12.54 -9.18
C ILE A 125 -1.42 13.99 -9.01
N ARG A 126 -1.84 14.62 -10.12
CA ARG A 126 -2.35 16.01 -10.15
C ARG A 126 -3.81 16.08 -10.53
N GLU A 127 -4.29 15.12 -11.29
CA GLU A 127 -5.67 14.99 -11.73
C GLU A 127 -6.16 13.58 -11.48
N ILE A 128 -7.43 13.46 -11.14
CA ILE A 128 -8.11 12.18 -10.98
C ILE A 128 -8.90 11.92 -12.26
N ARG A 129 -8.45 10.96 -13.08
CA ARG A 129 -9.05 10.63 -14.36
C ARG A 129 -10.37 9.84 -14.23
N TYR A 130 -10.61 9.24 -13.09
CA TYR A 130 -11.77 8.39 -12.85
C TYR A 130 -12.84 9.15 -12.07
N LYS A 131 -14.09 8.99 -12.49
CA LYS A 131 -15.24 9.48 -11.72
C LYS A 131 -15.61 8.42 -10.69
N GLY A 132 -15.45 8.74 -9.42
CA GLY A 132 -15.87 7.89 -8.32
C GLY A 132 -17.39 7.98 -8.08
N GLU A 133 -17.91 6.96 -7.44
CA GLU A 133 -19.27 6.92 -6.94
C GLU A 133 -19.23 7.12 -5.42
N MET A 134 -19.24 8.41 -5.00
CA MET A 134 -19.15 8.74 -3.58
C MET A 134 -20.49 8.47 -2.88
N SER A 135 -20.48 7.57 -1.91
CA SER A 135 -21.58 7.41 -0.97
C SER A 135 -21.49 8.47 0.12
N THR A 136 -22.62 9.06 0.50
CA THR A 136 -22.69 10.01 1.60
C THR A 136 -23.12 9.27 2.87
N PHE A 137 -22.27 9.29 3.89
CA PHE A 137 -22.54 8.67 5.19
C PHE A 137 -22.79 9.74 6.25
N THR A 138 -23.67 9.45 7.19
CA THR A 138 -23.86 10.27 8.39
C THR A 138 -22.61 10.14 9.28
N ILE A 139 -22.15 11.27 9.81
CA ILE A 139 -21.03 11.28 10.76
C ILE A 139 -21.54 10.76 12.09
N ASP A 140 -20.96 9.65 12.54
CA ASP A 140 -21.22 9.08 13.86
C ASP A 140 -20.43 9.86 14.92
N ARG A 141 -21.14 10.45 15.85
CA ARG A 141 -20.57 11.23 16.96
C ARG A 141 -20.95 10.58 18.29
N SER A 142 -20.16 9.63 18.71
CA SER A 142 -20.27 9.12 20.08
C SER A 142 -19.53 10.02 21.07
N PRO A 143 -19.78 9.92 22.40
CA PRO A 143 -19.09 10.72 23.41
C PRO A 143 -17.56 10.63 23.39
N SER A 144 -17.02 9.50 22.96
CA SER A 144 -15.57 9.21 22.99
C SER A 144 -14.92 9.17 21.62
N ILE A 145 -15.67 8.92 20.54
CA ILE A 145 -15.13 8.70 19.19
C ILE A 145 -16.02 9.41 18.17
N VAL A 146 -15.39 10.14 17.26
CA VAL A 146 -16.05 10.68 16.06
C VAL A 146 -15.62 9.86 14.85
N ARG A 147 -16.58 9.21 14.19
CA ARG A 147 -16.34 8.39 13.02
C ARG A 147 -16.95 9.02 11.77
N ASN A 148 -16.09 9.39 10.82
CA ASN A 148 -16.50 9.92 9.52
C ASN A 148 -16.19 8.90 8.41
N MET A 149 -17.19 8.12 8.04
CA MET A 149 -17.07 7.09 7.00
C MET A 149 -16.86 7.66 5.59
N ASN A 150 -17.17 8.95 5.35
CA ASN A 150 -16.89 9.59 4.06
C ASN A 150 -15.38 9.67 3.76
N LYS A 151 -14.55 9.64 4.81
CA LYS A 151 -13.08 9.67 4.69
C LYS A 151 -12.43 8.28 4.76
N CYS A 152 -13.24 7.22 4.72
CA CYS A 152 -12.75 5.85 4.79
C CYS A 152 -12.11 5.43 3.45
N ILE A 153 -10.89 4.88 3.51
CA ILE A 153 -10.18 4.32 2.34
C ILE A 153 -10.36 2.80 2.21
N MET A 154 -11.25 2.21 3.00
CA MET A 154 -11.55 0.77 3.03
C MET A 154 -10.29 -0.12 3.13
N CYS A 155 -9.38 0.23 4.02
CA CYS A 155 -8.14 -0.51 4.22
C CYS A 155 -8.31 -1.85 4.97
N ARG A 156 -9.49 -2.08 5.55
CA ARG A 156 -9.96 -3.24 6.34
C ARG A 156 -9.21 -3.46 7.64
#